data_39f97a8c4543a69205931fb084d43df6
#
_entry.id   39f97a8c4543a69205931fb084d43df6
#
_cell.length_a   1.000
_cell.length_b   1.000
_cell.length_c   1.000
_cell.angle_alpha   90.00
_cell.angle_beta   90.00
_cell.angle_gamma   90.00
#
_symmetry.space_group_name_H-M   'P 1'
#
loop_
_entity.id
_entity.type
_entity.pdbx_description
1 polymer ?
#
loop_
_entity_poly.entity_id
_entity_poly.type
_entity_poly.pdbx_seq_one_letter_code
_entity_poly.pdbx_strand_id
1 'polypeptide(L)'
;VGHFLKWRHSRTVLQTPLLLISVIMILQGLFGPTLAPKNLATVLTWVHFRGALVLVLLCAGNFFCLACPFMLVRNAARRFFKPWMNWPRALRNKWASIGLFVGILFVYELFGLWNSPWWTAWVIVAYFVAALVIDAVFKHATFCKFVCPIGQFNFVASTVSPLEVKVRDPQVCAHCHTKDCIRGRRDRPAGPDFVVLQRGCELALFQELKVGNMDCTFCLDCVHACPHDNVGILSRVPAEELMTDPMRSGIGLFSRRTDIAALAMVFCFGALVNAFGMVSPAYAVEKWLGGLLHVQAQAPVLGVIFVLFLIVEPLVLLGLAAWLTKILDGSSRAILPLVVRYSYALAPLGFGMWLAHYGFHFFSGLYTFIPVAQNAVASLGWPIFGTPAWRLTGIPARFIQPMELGFLLLGLAGSLLVAFRLAEEDSPGKVMRAFAPWASVSVIIWLASVWLMYQPMEMRAMLMGG
;
A
#
# COMPACT_ATOMS: atom_id res chain seq x y z
N VAL A 1 6.12 -24.49 0.02
CA VAL A 1 5.73 -23.18 -0.57
C VAL A 1 6.37 -23.00 -1.93
N GLY A 2 7.69 -23.14 -2.10
CA GLY A 2 8.39 -22.91 -3.37
C GLY A 2 7.88 -23.74 -4.53
N HIS A 3 7.64 -25.06 -4.34
CA HIS A 3 7.06 -25.93 -5.37
C HIS A 3 5.66 -25.50 -5.78
N PHE A 4 4.82 -25.09 -4.81
CA PHE A 4 3.49 -24.56 -5.12
C PHE A 4 3.57 -23.26 -5.94
N LEU A 5 4.44 -22.32 -5.57
CA LEU A 5 4.59 -21.06 -6.29
C LEU A 5 5.17 -21.22 -7.70
N LYS A 6 5.95 -22.27 -7.96
CA LYS A 6 6.44 -22.65 -9.30
C LYS A 6 5.37 -23.31 -10.17
N TRP A 7 4.27 -23.77 -9.59
CA TRP A 7 3.20 -24.37 -10.37
C TRP A 7 2.44 -23.30 -11.17
N ARG A 8 2.23 -23.53 -12.47
CA ARG A 8 1.63 -22.56 -13.41
C ARG A 8 0.26 -22.02 -12.98
N HIS A 9 -0.52 -22.78 -12.20
CA HIS A 9 -1.85 -22.40 -11.74
C HIS A 9 -1.86 -21.83 -10.31
N SER A 10 -0.72 -21.75 -9.64
CA SER A 10 -0.61 -21.28 -8.25
C SER A 10 -1.30 -19.93 -8.02
N ARG A 11 -1.09 -18.99 -8.94
CA ARG A 11 -1.70 -17.66 -8.90
C ARG A 11 -3.23 -17.72 -9.00
N THR A 12 -3.77 -18.51 -9.94
CA THR A 12 -5.22 -18.66 -10.12
C THR A 12 -5.87 -19.27 -8.87
N VAL A 13 -5.22 -20.27 -8.27
CA VAL A 13 -5.70 -20.91 -7.03
C VAL A 13 -5.75 -19.92 -5.87
N LEU A 14 -4.79 -19.03 -5.76
CA LEU A 14 -4.80 -17.97 -4.72
C LEU A 14 -5.83 -16.86 -5.01
N GLN A 15 -6.03 -16.53 -6.28
CA GLN A 15 -6.95 -15.47 -6.71
C GLN A 15 -8.42 -15.88 -6.63
N THR A 16 -8.74 -17.16 -6.89
CA THR A 16 -10.14 -17.64 -6.93
C THR A 16 -10.87 -17.48 -5.58
N PRO A 17 -10.32 -17.90 -4.43
CA PRO A 17 -10.97 -17.68 -3.14
C PRO A 17 -11.21 -16.19 -2.84
N LEU A 18 -10.23 -15.32 -3.15
CA LEU A 18 -10.38 -13.88 -2.93
C LEU A 18 -11.42 -13.27 -3.88
N LEU A 19 -11.56 -13.78 -5.10
CA LEU A 19 -12.65 -13.38 -6.00
C LEU A 19 -14.01 -13.78 -5.43
N LEU A 20 -14.16 -15.02 -4.96
CA LEU A 20 -15.41 -15.49 -4.36
C LEU A 20 -15.79 -14.65 -3.14
N ILE A 21 -14.82 -14.37 -2.25
CA ILE A 21 -15.02 -13.49 -1.10
C ILE A 21 -15.44 -12.09 -1.56
N SER A 22 -14.81 -11.53 -2.58
CA SER A 22 -15.15 -10.20 -3.12
C SER A 22 -16.58 -10.16 -3.68
N VAL A 23 -17.02 -11.22 -4.37
CA VAL A 23 -18.40 -11.35 -4.86
C VAL A 23 -19.39 -11.41 -3.69
N ILE A 24 -19.09 -12.22 -2.66
CA ILE A 24 -19.92 -12.30 -1.45
C ILE A 24 -20.01 -10.92 -0.76
N MET A 25 -18.89 -10.20 -0.66
CA MET A 25 -18.87 -8.85 -0.09
C MET A 25 -19.73 -7.87 -0.89
N ILE A 26 -19.66 -7.90 -2.23
CA ILE A 26 -20.49 -7.06 -3.09
C ILE A 26 -21.98 -7.38 -2.87
N LEU A 27 -22.36 -8.67 -2.91
CA LEU A 27 -23.76 -9.08 -2.71
C LEU A 27 -24.27 -8.70 -1.32
N GLN A 28 -23.48 -8.93 -0.28
CA GLN A 28 -23.84 -8.57 1.09
C GLN A 28 -23.92 -7.06 1.30
N GLY A 29 -23.04 -6.28 0.66
CA GLY A 29 -23.09 -4.83 0.75
C GLY A 29 -24.29 -4.22 0.04
N LEU A 30 -24.76 -4.81 -1.07
CA LEU A 30 -25.91 -4.33 -1.84
C LEU A 30 -27.26 -4.83 -1.27
N PHE A 31 -27.32 -6.06 -0.80
CA PHE A 31 -28.57 -6.75 -0.47
C PHE A 31 -28.64 -7.25 0.98
N GLY A 32 -27.56 -7.17 1.72
CA GLY A 32 -27.47 -7.64 3.11
C GLY A 32 -27.92 -6.60 4.14
N PRO A 33 -27.67 -6.86 5.44
CA PRO A 33 -28.01 -5.95 6.52
C PRO A 33 -27.36 -4.57 6.32
N THR A 34 -28.12 -3.50 6.56
CA THR A 34 -27.64 -2.11 6.44
C THR A 34 -26.71 -1.70 7.59
N LEU A 35 -26.78 -2.41 8.73
CA LEU A 35 -25.93 -2.15 9.89
C LEU A 35 -24.51 -2.65 9.65
N ALA A 36 -23.54 -1.74 9.56
CA ALA A 36 -22.16 -2.04 9.20
C ALA A 36 -21.47 -3.15 10.02
N PRO A 37 -21.57 -3.19 11.38
CA PRO A 37 -20.94 -4.26 12.16
C PRO A 37 -21.54 -5.65 11.93
N LYS A 38 -22.71 -5.75 11.28
CA LYS A 38 -23.41 -7.01 10.96
C LYS A 38 -23.30 -7.38 9.47
N ASN A 39 -22.54 -6.63 8.69
CA ASN A 39 -22.43 -6.83 7.24
C ASN A 39 -21.01 -7.28 6.85
N LEU A 40 -20.92 -8.36 6.05
CA LEU A 40 -19.64 -8.89 5.58
C LEU A 40 -18.83 -7.89 4.74
N ALA A 41 -19.48 -7.04 3.93
CA ALA A 41 -18.75 -6.08 3.10
C ALA A 41 -17.91 -5.13 3.95
N THR A 42 -18.48 -4.54 4.99
CA THR A 42 -17.77 -3.59 5.87
C THR A 42 -16.76 -4.29 6.76
N VAL A 43 -17.15 -5.38 7.43
CA VAL A 43 -16.28 -6.08 8.39
C VAL A 43 -15.07 -6.69 7.67
N LEU A 44 -15.26 -7.36 6.54
CA LEU A 44 -14.13 -7.95 5.82
C LEU A 44 -13.26 -6.88 5.15
N THR A 45 -13.81 -5.79 4.60
CA THR A 45 -13.02 -4.74 3.95
C THR A 45 -12.23 -3.91 4.96
N TRP A 46 -12.91 -3.37 5.97
CA TRP A 46 -12.33 -2.32 6.80
C TRP A 46 -11.62 -2.84 8.04
N VAL A 47 -11.96 -4.02 8.52
CA VAL A 47 -11.32 -4.65 9.68
C VAL A 47 -10.31 -5.70 9.23
N HIS A 48 -10.76 -6.74 8.51
CA HIS A 48 -9.91 -7.90 8.24
C HIS A 48 -8.94 -7.69 7.07
N PHE A 49 -9.42 -7.19 5.92
CA PHE A 49 -8.57 -7.02 4.74
C PHE A 49 -7.42 -6.05 5.00
N ARG A 50 -7.69 -4.86 5.55
CA ARG A 50 -6.64 -3.87 5.80
C ARG A 50 -5.58 -4.37 6.77
N GLY A 51 -6.00 -4.97 7.88
CA GLY A 51 -5.06 -5.51 8.86
C GLY A 51 -4.27 -6.72 8.34
N ALA A 52 -4.94 -7.67 7.69
CA ALA A 52 -4.25 -8.80 7.05
C ALA A 52 -3.26 -8.34 5.98
N LEU A 53 -3.63 -7.32 5.18
CA LEU A 53 -2.77 -6.74 4.14
C LEU A 53 -1.45 -6.22 4.72
N VAL A 54 -1.50 -5.37 5.76
CA VAL A 54 -0.28 -4.79 6.34
C VAL A 54 0.59 -5.85 7.03
N LEU A 55 -0.01 -6.88 7.64
CA LEU A 55 0.73 -7.99 8.22
C LEU A 55 1.40 -8.87 7.15
N VAL A 56 0.72 -9.13 6.04
CA VAL A 56 1.30 -9.87 4.90
C VAL A 56 2.44 -9.06 4.27
N LEU A 57 2.28 -7.75 4.11
CA LEU A 57 3.33 -6.87 3.60
C LEU A 57 4.57 -6.87 4.51
N LEU A 58 4.37 -6.88 5.84
CA LEU A 58 5.46 -6.97 6.80
C LEU A 58 6.26 -8.27 6.67
N CYS A 59 5.57 -9.41 6.57
CA CYS A 59 6.21 -10.73 6.63
C CYS A 59 6.65 -11.26 5.26
N ALA A 60 5.86 -11.02 4.22
CA ALA A 60 5.97 -11.71 2.94
C ALA A 60 6.09 -10.78 1.72
N GLY A 61 6.09 -9.46 1.93
CA GLY A 61 6.11 -8.51 0.83
C GLY A 61 4.78 -8.43 0.09
N ASN A 62 4.82 -8.12 -1.20
CA ASN A 62 3.62 -7.82 -1.97
C ASN A 62 2.82 -9.07 -2.42
N PHE A 63 2.66 -10.04 -1.52
CA PHE A 63 1.91 -11.28 -1.79
C PHE A 63 0.43 -11.04 -2.08
N PHE A 64 -0.15 -9.97 -1.55
CA PHE A 64 -1.52 -9.63 -1.86
C PHE A 64 -1.72 -9.34 -3.36
N CYS A 65 -0.80 -8.61 -4.00
CA CYS A 65 -0.91 -8.36 -5.44
C CYS A 65 -0.74 -9.63 -6.28
N LEU A 66 -0.01 -10.65 -5.81
CA LEU A 66 0.01 -11.98 -6.41
C LEU A 66 -1.40 -12.61 -6.42
N ALA A 67 -2.09 -12.54 -5.28
CA ALA A 67 -3.41 -13.12 -5.06
C ALA A 67 -4.59 -12.18 -5.42
N CYS A 68 -4.31 -11.00 -6.00
CA CYS A 68 -5.30 -9.95 -6.26
C CYS A 68 -6.42 -10.44 -7.20
N PRO A 69 -7.71 -10.41 -6.77
CA PRO A 69 -8.83 -10.91 -7.56
C PRO A 69 -9.12 -10.03 -8.79
N PHE A 70 -8.84 -8.73 -8.75
CA PHE A 70 -9.02 -7.82 -9.89
C PHE A 70 -8.21 -8.25 -11.10
N MET A 71 -7.01 -8.81 -10.86
CA MET A 71 -6.12 -9.31 -11.90
C MET A 71 -6.64 -10.60 -12.57
N LEU A 72 -7.39 -11.43 -11.85
CA LEU A 72 -8.00 -12.63 -12.41
C LEU A 72 -9.07 -12.24 -13.44
N VAL A 73 -9.97 -11.32 -13.09
CA VAL A 73 -11.02 -10.80 -13.98
C VAL A 73 -10.41 -10.13 -15.21
N ARG A 74 -9.40 -9.27 -15.01
CA ARG A 74 -8.63 -8.67 -16.10
C ARG A 74 -8.03 -9.71 -17.06
N ASN A 75 -7.39 -10.74 -16.51
CA ASN A 75 -6.74 -11.76 -17.33
C ASN A 75 -7.77 -12.58 -18.12
N ALA A 76 -8.96 -12.83 -17.58
CA ALA A 76 -10.06 -13.44 -18.29
C ALA A 76 -10.55 -12.55 -19.44
N ALA A 77 -10.76 -11.27 -19.18
CA ALA A 77 -11.20 -10.31 -20.19
C ALA A 77 -10.20 -10.13 -21.34
N ARG A 78 -8.89 -10.21 -21.08
CA ARG A 78 -7.85 -10.13 -22.10
C ARG A 78 -7.83 -11.29 -23.09
N ARG A 79 -8.60 -12.36 -22.86
CA ARG A 79 -8.83 -13.41 -23.85
C ARG A 79 -9.73 -12.92 -24.98
N PHE A 80 -10.63 -11.97 -24.68
CA PHE A 80 -11.60 -11.40 -25.62
C PHE A 80 -11.16 -10.04 -26.13
N PHE A 81 -10.57 -9.21 -25.28
CA PHE A 81 -10.13 -7.84 -25.55
C PHE A 81 -8.61 -7.75 -25.54
N LYS A 82 -7.99 -7.58 -26.72
CA LYS A 82 -6.53 -7.38 -26.83
C LYS A 82 -6.20 -5.90 -26.63
N PRO A 83 -5.41 -5.54 -25.60
CA PRO A 83 -5.02 -4.14 -25.39
C PRO A 83 -4.19 -3.63 -26.57
N TRP A 84 -4.52 -2.43 -27.06
CA TRP A 84 -3.97 -1.85 -28.29
C TRP A 84 -3.19 -0.56 -28.06
N MET A 85 -3.53 0.23 -27.03
CA MET A 85 -2.87 1.49 -26.70
C MET A 85 -1.69 1.32 -25.74
N ASN A 86 -0.70 2.20 -25.87
CA ASN A 86 0.32 2.39 -24.86
C ASN A 86 -0.10 3.51 -23.91
N TRP A 87 0.23 3.38 -22.61
CA TRP A 87 -0.03 4.44 -21.63
C TRP A 87 0.69 5.73 -22.03
N PRO A 88 0.04 6.91 -22.00
CA PRO A 88 0.61 8.19 -22.40
C PRO A 88 1.89 8.50 -21.62
N ARG A 89 2.92 9.02 -22.30
CA ARG A 89 4.22 9.31 -21.66
C ARG A 89 4.10 10.32 -20.51
N ALA A 90 3.26 11.34 -20.66
CA ALA A 90 3.00 12.36 -19.63
C ALA A 90 2.39 11.78 -18.34
N LEU A 91 1.67 10.64 -18.41
CA LEU A 91 1.04 9.97 -17.27
C LEU A 91 1.88 8.81 -16.71
N ARG A 92 3.10 8.60 -17.19
CA ARG A 92 4.03 7.56 -16.67
C ARG A 92 4.71 8.00 -15.38
N ASN A 93 3.91 8.48 -14.44
CA ASN A 93 4.30 8.92 -13.11
C ASN A 93 3.25 8.45 -12.07
N LYS A 94 3.44 8.80 -10.80
CA LYS A 94 2.56 8.37 -9.70
C LYS A 94 1.49 9.40 -9.33
N TRP A 95 1.43 10.57 -9.96
CA TRP A 95 0.53 11.64 -9.55
C TRP A 95 -0.94 11.25 -9.60
N ALA A 96 -1.37 10.53 -10.65
CA ALA A 96 -2.75 10.06 -10.77
C ALA A 96 -3.13 9.10 -9.61
N SER A 97 -2.26 8.16 -9.28
CA SER A 97 -2.49 7.23 -8.17
C SER A 97 -2.40 7.89 -6.80
N ILE A 98 -1.54 8.91 -6.63
CA ILE A 98 -1.49 9.72 -5.40
C ILE A 98 -2.82 10.47 -5.23
N GLY A 99 -3.31 11.13 -6.28
CA GLY A 99 -4.59 11.82 -6.25
C GLY A 99 -5.75 10.88 -5.92
N LEU A 100 -5.76 9.67 -6.49
CA LEU A 100 -6.76 8.66 -6.16
C LEU A 100 -6.61 8.12 -4.73
N PHE A 101 -5.38 7.96 -4.22
CA PHE A 101 -5.14 7.52 -2.85
C PHE A 101 -5.64 8.55 -1.84
N VAL A 102 -5.27 9.82 -2.02
CA VAL A 102 -5.78 10.93 -1.20
C VAL A 102 -7.30 11.05 -1.34
N GLY A 103 -7.83 10.94 -2.57
CA GLY A 103 -9.26 10.98 -2.85
C GLY A 103 -10.03 9.88 -2.11
N ILE A 104 -9.51 8.65 -2.08
CA ILE A 104 -10.14 7.55 -1.33
C ILE A 104 -10.10 7.81 0.17
N LEU A 105 -8.99 8.30 0.73
CA LEU A 105 -8.92 8.67 2.14
C LEU A 105 -9.92 9.78 2.47
N PHE A 106 -10.03 10.79 1.61
CA PHE A 106 -10.98 11.89 1.77
C PHE A 106 -12.45 11.42 1.73
N VAL A 107 -12.79 10.62 0.72
CA VAL A 107 -14.14 10.06 0.56
C VAL A 107 -14.47 9.08 1.70
N TYR A 108 -13.48 8.34 2.18
CA TYR A 108 -13.60 7.44 3.32
C TYR A 108 -14.07 8.18 4.58
N GLU A 109 -13.47 9.33 4.88
CA GLU A 109 -13.85 10.15 6.04
C GLU A 109 -15.17 10.90 5.77
N LEU A 110 -15.32 11.54 4.61
CA LEU A 110 -16.48 12.36 4.27
C LEU A 110 -17.80 11.58 4.27
N PHE A 111 -17.80 10.39 3.69
CA PHE A 111 -19.01 9.55 3.56
C PHE A 111 -19.08 8.43 4.60
N GLY A 112 -18.12 8.35 5.51
CA GLY A 112 -18.08 7.26 6.49
C GLY A 112 -18.15 5.88 5.83
N LEU A 113 -17.30 5.62 4.81
CA LEU A 113 -17.38 4.38 4.00
C LEU A 113 -17.37 3.11 4.86
N TRP A 114 -16.66 3.15 5.99
CA TRP A 114 -16.59 2.06 6.95
C TRP A 114 -17.93 1.76 7.64
N ASN A 115 -18.85 2.72 7.67
CA ASN A 115 -20.19 2.59 8.24
C ASN A 115 -21.28 2.33 7.19
N SER A 116 -20.94 2.25 5.91
CA SER A 116 -21.89 2.03 4.83
C SER A 116 -21.55 0.79 4.01
N PRO A 117 -22.32 -0.31 4.20
CA PRO A 117 -22.15 -1.53 3.39
C PRO A 117 -22.34 -1.25 1.90
N TRP A 118 -23.33 -0.44 1.54
CA TRP A 118 -23.66 -0.10 0.16
C TRP A 118 -22.53 0.64 -0.55
N TRP A 119 -21.96 1.69 0.06
CA TRP A 119 -20.81 2.40 -0.49
C TRP A 119 -19.57 1.51 -0.56
N THR A 120 -19.36 0.65 0.44
CA THR A 120 -18.26 -0.33 0.44
C THR A 120 -18.35 -1.27 -0.76
N ALA A 121 -19.56 -1.80 -1.07
CA ALA A 121 -19.76 -2.64 -2.25
C ALA A 121 -19.42 -1.90 -3.55
N TRP A 122 -19.85 -0.64 -3.70
CA TRP A 122 -19.55 0.15 -4.88
C TRP A 122 -18.07 0.49 -5.02
N VAL A 123 -17.34 0.70 -3.93
CA VAL A 123 -15.88 0.84 -3.96
C VAL A 123 -15.23 -0.42 -4.53
N ILE A 124 -15.64 -1.61 -4.07
CA ILE A 124 -15.11 -2.88 -4.60
C ILE A 124 -15.42 -3.03 -6.09
N VAL A 125 -16.67 -2.76 -6.50
CA VAL A 125 -17.09 -2.79 -7.91
C VAL A 125 -16.26 -1.81 -8.74
N ALA A 126 -16.04 -0.59 -8.26
CA ALA A 126 -15.24 0.43 -8.94
C ALA A 126 -13.80 -0.03 -9.21
N TYR A 127 -13.19 -0.74 -8.27
CA TYR A 127 -11.86 -1.33 -8.48
C TYR A 127 -11.87 -2.42 -9.58
N PHE A 128 -12.88 -3.30 -9.62
CA PHE A 128 -13.01 -4.28 -10.69
C PHE A 128 -13.20 -3.62 -12.05
N VAL A 129 -14.09 -2.64 -12.13
CA VAL A 129 -14.38 -1.89 -13.38
C VAL A 129 -13.15 -1.12 -13.83
N ALA A 130 -12.47 -0.40 -12.94
CA ALA A 130 -11.27 0.37 -13.28
C ALA A 130 -10.13 -0.54 -13.78
N ALA A 131 -9.89 -1.66 -13.09
CA ALA A 131 -8.87 -2.63 -13.51
C ALA A 131 -9.20 -3.23 -14.89
N LEU A 132 -10.47 -3.58 -15.10
CA LEU A 132 -10.96 -4.14 -16.37
C LEU A 132 -10.81 -3.15 -17.52
N VAL A 133 -11.37 -1.94 -17.37
CA VAL A 133 -11.42 -0.93 -18.43
C VAL A 133 -10.02 -0.45 -18.81
N ILE A 134 -9.19 -0.11 -17.80
CA ILE A 134 -7.85 0.42 -18.07
C ILE A 134 -6.98 -0.63 -18.75
N ASP A 135 -6.94 -1.84 -18.22
CA ASP A 135 -6.08 -2.89 -18.76
C ASP A 135 -6.67 -3.62 -19.97
N ALA A 136 -7.95 -3.39 -20.35
CA ALA A 136 -8.50 -3.80 -21.65
C ALA A 136 -8.05 -2.88 -22.77
N VAL A 137 -7.83 -1.59 -22.48
CA VAL A 137 -7.41 -0.59 -23.47
C VAL A 137 -5.89 -0.50 -23.55
N PHE A 138 -5.21 -0.43 -22.39
CA PHE A 138 -3.76 -0.20 -22.31
C PHE A 138 -2.96 -1.48 -22.15
N LYS A 139 -1.82 -1.54 -22.85
CA LYS A 139 -0.85 -2.65 -22.77
C LYS A 139 -0.21 -2.71 -21.38
N HIS A 140 0.32 -3.89 -21.03
CA HIS A 140 0.96 -4.18 -19.75
C HIS A 140 -0.02 -4.12 -18.55
N ALA A 141 0.49 -4.08 -17.31
CA ALA A 141 -0.33 -3.91 -16.11
C ALA A 141 -0.42 -2.42 -15.73
N THR A 142 -1.00 -1.63 -16.62
CA THR A 142 -1.07 -0.16 -16.50
C THR A 142 -1.86 0.26 -15.27
N PHE A 143 -2.99 -0.38 -15.02
CA PHE A 143 -3.79 -0.13 -13.81
C PHE A 143 -2.95 -0.27 -12.54
N CYS A 144 -2.25 -1.41 -12.37
CA CYS A 144 -1.43 -1.66 -11.19
C CYS A 144 -0.28 -0.66 -11.05
N LYS A 145 0.38 -0.32 -12.18
CA LYS A 145 1.60 0.51 -12.14
C LYS A 145 1.34 1.99 -11.92
N PHE A 146 0.23 2.54 -12.46
CA PHE A 146 0.02 3.99 -12.54
C PHE A 146 -1.30 4.49 -11.95
N VAL A 147 -2.25 3.60 -11.66
CA VAL A 147 -3.60 4.02 -11.26
C VAL A 147 -4.02 3.45 -9.91
N CYS A 148 -3.78 2.16 -9.63
CA CYS A 148 -4.29 1.48 -8.45
C CYS A 148 -3.74 2.07 -7.14
N PRO A 149 -4.55 2.71 -6.28
CA PRO A 149 -4.09 3.26 -5.00
C PRO A 149 -3.56 2.19 -4.04
N ILE A 150 -4.25 1.03 -3.96
CA ILE A 150 -3.81 -0.11 -3.14
C ILE A 150 -2.46 -0.63 -3.65
N GLY A 151 -2.27 -0.68 -4.98
CA GLY A 151 -0.99 -1.08 -5.58
C GLY A 151 0.15 -0.14 -5.17
N GLN A 152 -0.07 1.17 -5.15
CA GLN A 152 0.95 2.14 -4.73
C GLN A 152 1.25 2.05 -3.23
N PHE A 153 0.21 1.90 -2.40
CA PHE A 153 0.36 1.61 -0.98
C PHE A 153 1.26 0.38 -0.77
N ASN A 154 0.94 -0.72 -1.46
CA ASN A 154 1.70 -1.96 -1.36
C ASN A 154 3.13 -1.83 -1.86
N PHE A 155 3.39 -1.03 -2.90
CA PHE A 155 4.74 -0.81 -3.40
C PHE A 155 5.62 -0.12 -2.37
N VAL A 156 5.11 0.94 -1.72
CA VAL A 156 5.86 1.63 -0.65
C VAL A 156 6.01 0.72 0.58
N ALA A 157 4.93 0.12 1.06
CA ALA A 157 4.97 -0.75 2.23
C ALA A 157 5.89 -1.97 2.03
N SER A 158 5.91 -2.57 0.83
CA SER A 158 6.77 -3.72 0.56
C SER A 158 8.27 -3.38 0.50
N THR A 159 8.66 -2.09 0.48
CA THR A 159 10.08 -1.71 0.58
C THR A 159 10.69 -2.11 1.92
N VAL A 160 9.87 -2.21 2.98
CA VAL A 160 10.30 -2.66 4.32
C VAL A 160 10.17 -4.16 4.54
N SER A 161 9.73 -4.92 3.53
CA SER A 161 9.60 -6.38 3.64
C SER A 161 10.96 -7.10 3.61
N PRO A 162 11.09 -8.24 4.35
CA PRO A 162 12.29 -9.07 4.32
C PRO A 162 12.40 -9.95 3.07
N LEU A 163 11.39 -9.99 2.19
CA LEU A 163 11.38 -10.80 0.98
C LEU A 163 11.37 -9.91 -0.28
N GLU A 164 12.08 -10.37 -1.30
CA GLU A 164 12.19 -9.72 -2.60
C GLU A 164 12.20 -10.74 -3.74
N VAL A 165 11.55 -10.40 -4.86
CA VAL A 165 11.74 -11.13 -6.12
C VAL A 165 12.99 -10.58 -6.80
N LYS A 166 14.07 -11.35 -6.83
CA LYS A 166 15.35 -10.92 -7.42
C LYS A 166 16.12 -12.05 -8.08
N VAL A 167 17.18 -11.68 -8.75
CA VAL A 167 18.16 -12.56 -9.38
C VAL A 167 19.01 -13.24 -8.30
N ARG A 168 19.31 -14.55 -8.47
CA ARG A 168 20.17 -15.32 -7.60
C ARG A 168 21.64 -15.06 -7.88
N ASP A 169 22.00 -15.18 -9.17
CA ASP A 169 23.34 -14.93 -9.67
C ASP A 169 23.32 -13.90 -10.82
N PRO A 170 23.88 -12.69 -10.60
CA PRO A 170 23.95 -11.66 -11.60
C PRO A 170 24.74 -12.08 -12.87
N GLN A 171 25.73 -12.96 -12.74
CA GLN A 171 26.53 -13.42 -13.86
C GLN A 171 25.73 -14.24 -14.87
N VAL A 172 24.81 -15.07 -14.40
CA VAL A 172 23.88 -15.82 -15.27
C VAL A 172 23.00 -14.86 -16.07
N CYS A 173 22.57 -13.76 -15.47
CA CYS A 173 21.78 -12.73 -16.17
C CYS A 173 22.59 -11.95 -17.19
N ALA A 174 23.85 -11.60 -16.88
CA ALA A 174 24.74 -10.91 -17.80
C ALA A 174 24.97 -11.68 -19.12
N HIS A 175 25.03 -13.02 -19.05
CA HIS A 175 25.21 -13.91 -20.19
C HIS A 175 23.88 -14.37 -20.82
N CYS A 176 22.74 -13.97 -20.29
CA CYS A 176 21.42 -14.38 -20.81
C CYS A 176 21.06 -13.59 -22.07
N HIS A 177 20.96 -14.31 -23.22
CA HIS A 177 20.62 -13.69 -24.51
C HIS A 177 19.11 -13.50 -24.70
N THR A 178 18.25 -14.38 -24.13
CA THR A 178 16.80 -14.38 -24.38
C THR A 178 16.08 -13.28 -23.62
N LYS A 179 16.50 -13.01 -22.39
CA LYS A 179 15.89 -12.04 -21.44
C LYS A 179 14.37 -12.27 -21.28
N ASP A 180 13.95 -13.53 -21.22
CA ASP A 180 12.54 -13.94 -21.17
C ASP A 180 11.83 -13.43 -19.91
N CYS A 181 12.58 -13.12 -18.83
CA CYS A 181 12.02 -12.53 -17.61
C CYS A 181 11.26 -11.21 -17.87
N ILE A 182 11.63 -10.44 -18.91
CA ILE A 182 10.94 -9.22 -19.33
C ILE A 182 10.16 -9.39 -20.62
N ARG A 183 10.72 -10.13 -21.61
CA ARG A 183 10.11 -10.29 -22.94
C ARG A 183 9.02 -11.37 -22.98
N GLY A 184 9.04 -12.30 -22.04
CA GLY A 184 8.27 -13.54 -22.05
C GLY A 184 8.89 -14.61 -22.93
N ARG A 185 8.64 -15.88 -22.59
CA ARG A 185 9.09 -17.04 -23.35
C ARG A 185 8.15 -17.26 -24.54
N ARG A 186 8.70 -17.41 -25.72
CA ARG A 186 8.01 -17.60 -27.01
C ARG A 186 8.38 -18.95 -27.59
N ASP A 187 7.52 -19.49 -28.45
CA ASP A 187 7.78 -20.73 -29.17
C ASP A 187 8.88 -20.57 -30.25
N ARG A 188 9.01 -19.36 -30.82
CA ARG A 188 10.01 -19.00 -31.83
C ARG A 188 10.75 -17.71 -31.48
N PRO A 189 12.07 -17.65 -31.75
CA PRO A 189 12.90 -16.48 -31.38
C PRO A 189 12.57 -15.19 -32.15
N ALA A 190 12.10 -15.29 -33.40
CA ALA A 190 11.82 -14.15 -34.28
C ALA A 190 10.68 -14.47 -35.26
N GLY A 191 9.88 -13.42 -35.60
CA GLY A 191 8.80 -13.50 -36.60
C GLY A 191 7.53 -12.79 -36.11
N PRO A 192 6.61 -12.41 -37.00
CA PRO A 192 5.34 -11.78 -36.64
C PRO A 192 4.38 -12.75 -35.93
N ASP A 193 4.48 -14.05 -36.24
CA ASP A 193 3.60 -15.10 -35.74
C ASP A 193 4.30 -15.95 -34.68
N PHE A 194 4.29 -15.49 -33.44
CA PHE A 194 4.78 -16.26 -32.29
C PHE A 194 3.69 -16.48 -31.25
N VAL A 195 3.73 -17.63 -30.58
CA VAL A 195 2.90 -17.92 -29.43
C VAL A 195 3.67 -17.62 -28.16
N VAL A 196 3.07 -16.83 -27.27
CA VAL A 196 3.63 -16.56 -25.94
C VAL A 196 3.33 -17.75 -25.04
N LEU A 197 4.34 -18.57 -24.77
CA LEU A 197 4.24 -19.73 -23.88
C LEU A 197 4.15 -19.33 -22.40
N GLN A 198 4.92 -18.28 -22.02
CA GLN A 198 4.94 -17.70 -20.69
C GLN A 198 5.15 -16.20 -20.79
N ARG A 199 4.33 -15.43 -20.08
CA ARG A 199 4.47 -13.96 -20.00
C ARG A 199 5.71 -13.56 -19.22
N GLY A 200 6.37 -12.49 -19.64
CA GLY A 200 7.41 -11.81 -18.87
C GLY A 200 6.80 -10.79 -17.91
N CYS A 201 7.64 -9.93 -17.32
CA CYS A 201 7.21 -8.94 -16.35
C CYS A 201 6.26 -7.91 -16.96
N GLU A 202 4.97 -7.95 -16.57
CA GLU A 202 3.95 -7.02 -17.05
C GLU A 202 4.16 -5.57 -16.57
N LEU A 203 5.00 -5.35 -15.54
CA LEU A 203 5.36 -4.02 -15.04
C LEU A 203 6.63 -3.47 -15.72
N ALA A 204 7.16 -4.23 -16.68
CA ALA A 204 8.38 -3.89 -17.43
C ALA A 204 9.60 -3.64 -16.52
N LEU A 205 9.75 -4.47 -15.48
CA LEU A 205 10.93 -4.48 -14.62
C LEU A 205 11.93 -5.54 -15.15
N PHE A 206 13.07 -5.08 -15.62
CA PHE A 206 14.15 -5.97 -16.05
C PHE A 206 14.89 -6.48 -14.82
N GLN A 207 14.89 -7.79 -14.59
CA GLN A 207 15.28 -8.39 -13.31
C GLN A 207 16.76 -8.16 -12.95
N GLU A 208 17.65 -8.06 -13.93
CA GLU A 208 19.07 -7.74 -13.74
C GLU A 208 19.29 -6.35 -13.12
N LEU A 209 18.47 -5.36 -13.50
CA LEU A 209 18.52 -3.98 -13.02
C LEU A 209 17.42 -3.64 -12.01
N LYS A 210 16.64 -4.64 -11.60
CA LYS A 210 15.61 -4.46 -10.57
C LYS A 210 16.28 -4.40 -9.21
N VAL A 211 15.96 -3.36 -8.44
CA VAL A 211 16.37 -3.20 -7.05
C VAL A 211 15.14 -3.03 -6.19
N GLY A 212 14.98 -3.90 -5.22
CA GLY A 212 13.92 -3.83 -4.23
C GLY A 212 12.53 -4.22 -4.74
N ASN A 213 11.52 -3.81 -4.00
CA ASN A 213 10.12 -4.16 -4.21
C ASN A 213 9.27 -3.04 -4.82
N MET A 214 9.83 -1.83 -4.94
CA MET A 214 9.11 -0.73 -5.56
C MET A 214 8.68 -1.11 -6.99
N ASP A 215 7.42 -0.90 -7.31
CA ASP A 215 6.76 -1.29 -8.56
C ASP A 215 6.68 -2.81 -8.83
N CYS A 216 7.00 -3.69 -7.87
CA CYS A 216 6.90 -5.14 -8.03
C CYS A 216 5.62 -5.70 -7.39
N THR A 217 4.76 -6.33 -8.19
CA THR A 217 3.50 -6.97 -7.73
C THR A 217 3.68 -8.42 -7.27
N PHE A 218 4.90 -8.92 -7.21
CA PHE A 218 5.15 -10.34 -6.87
C PHE A 218 4.36 -11.34 -7.73
N CYS A 219 3.99 -10.97 -8.96
CA CYS A 219 3.20 -11.84 -9.84
C CYS A 219 3.92 -13.13 -10.28
N LEU A 220 5.23 -13.22 -10.08
CA LEU A 220 6.13 -14.32 -10.39
C LEU A 220 6.22 -14.69 -11.89
N ASP A 221 5.65 -13.87 -12.79
CA ASP A 221 5.74 -14.15 -14.23
C ASP A 221 7.20 -14.19 -14.72
N CYS A 222 8.07 -13.34 -14.15
CA CYS A 222 9.51 -13.34 -14.43
C CYS A 222 10.22 -14.61 -13.92
N VAL A 223 9.74 -15.19 -12.80
CA VAL A 223 10.26 -16.45 -12.24
C VAL A 223 9.92 -17.61 -13.18
N HIS A 224 8.67 -17.68 -13.64
CA HIS A 224 8.18 -18.73 -14.53
C HIS A 224 8.77 -18.60 -15.95
N ALA A 225 9.09 -17.39 -16.39
CA ALA A 225 9.66 -17.15 -17.71
C ALA A 225 11.17 -17.39 -17.78
N CYS A 226 11.88 -17.34 -16.65
CA CYS A 226 13.35 -17.46 -16.63
C CYS A 226 13.82 -18.84 -17.11
N PRO A 227 14.59 -18.93 -18.21
CA PRO A 227 15.03 -20.24 -18.73
C PRO A 227 16.13 -20.86 -17.87
N HIS A 228 16.79 -20.07 -17.03
CA HIS A 228 17.91 -20.50 -16.18
C HIS A 228 17.51 -20.74 -14.72
N ASP A 229 16.22 -20.64 -14.37
CA ASP A 229 15.72 -20.70 -12.97
C ASP A 229 16.47 -19.75 -12.01
N ASN A 230 16.97 -18.66 -12.55
CA ASN A 230 17.84 -17.71 -11.85
C ASN A 230 17.10 -16.57 -11.15
N VAL A 231 15.76 -16.48 -11.29
CA VAL A 231 14.92 -15.48 -10.61
C VAL A 231 14.07 -16.20 -9.56
N GLY A 232 14.00 -15.63 -8.35
CA GLY A 232 13.24 -16.23 -7.25
C GLY A 232 12.87 -15.24 -6.17
N ILE A 233 12.13 -15.72 -5.17
CA ILE A 233 11.88 -14.96 -3.93
C ILE A 233 13.05 -15.24 -3.00
N LEU A 234 13.77 -14.20 -2.62
CA LEU A 234 14.94 -14.27 -1.75
C LEU A 234 14.77 -13.34 -0.55
N SER A 235 15.47 -13.63 0.53
CA SER A 235 15.54 -12.73 1.69
C SER A 235 16.43 -11.53 1.41
N ARG A 236 16.13 -10.40 2.08
CA ARG A 236 16.92 -9.17 2.04
C ARG A 236 16.86 -8.46 3.39
N VAL A 237 17.72 -7.48 3.57
CA VAL A 237 17.59 -6.54 4.69
C VAL A 237 16.35 -5.65 4.44
N PRO A 238 15.42 -5.55 5.41
CA PRO A 238 14.28 -4.64 5.30
C PRO A 238 14.73 -3.20 5.05
N ALA A 239 14.04 -2.51 4.15
CA ALA A 239 14.31 -1.13 3.75
C ALA A 239 15.66 -0.88 3.05
N GLU A 240 16.45 -1.92 2.72
CA GLU A 240 17.76 -1.78 2.05
C GLU A 240 17.68 -0.93 0.77
N GLU A 241 16.62 -1.13 -0.02
CA GLU A 241 16.42 -0.37 -1.27
C GLU A 241 16.24 1.15 -1.07
N LEU A 242 15.92 1.60 0.14
CA LEU A 242 15.73 3.02 0.46
C LEU A 242 17.03 3.69 0.90
N MET A 243 18.06 2.89 1.25
CA MET A 243 19.33 3.37 1.81
C MET A 243 20.32 3.86 0.74
N THR A 244 20.13 3.43 -0.51
CA THR A 244 21.02 3.74 -1.64
C THR A 244 20.23 4.23 -2.84
N ASP A 245 20.90 4.86 -3.83
CA ASP A 245 20.24 5.38 -5.02
C ASP A 245 20.82 4.85 -6.35
N PRO A 246 20.83 3.52 -6.57
CA PRO A 246 21.22 2.96 -7.85
C PRO A 246 20.16 3.22 -8.93
N MET A 247 20.57 3.14 -10.20
CA MET A 247 19.65 3.13 -11.33
C MET A 247 18.76 1.88 -11.29
N ARG A 248 17.43 2.07 -11.21
CA ARG A 248 16.43 0.99 -11.11
C ARG A 248 15.65 0.81 -12.40
N SER A 249 15.49 -0.43 -12.82
CA SER A 249 14.65 -0.74 -13.98
C SER A 249 13.24 -0.22 -13.85
N GLY A 250 12.77 0.50 -14.86
CA GLY A 250 11.40 1.02 -14.93
C GLY A 250 11.07 2.16 -13.97
N ILE A 251 12.03 2.60 -13.14
CA ILE A 251 11.89 3.65 -12.13
C ILE A 251 12.91 4.77 -12.33
N GLY A 252 14.19 4.44 -12.53
CA GLY A 252 15.31 5.37 -12.54
C GLY A 252 15.93 5.57 -11.16
N LEU A 253 16.53 6.74 -10.93
CA LEU A 253 17.09 7.16 -9.64
C LEU A 253 15.97 7.71 -8.75
N PHE A 254 15.91 7.28 -7.50
CA PHE A 254 14.94 7.80 -6.52
C PHE A 254 15.12 9.30 -6.26
N SER A 255 16.36 9.76 -6.19
CA SER A 255 16.69 11.20 -6.02
C SER A 255 16.14 12.12 -7.10
N ARG A 256 15.73 11.57 -8.27
CA ARG A 256 15.14 12.31 -9.39
C ARG A 256 13.64 12.12 -9.53
N ARG A 257 12.99 11.35 -8.64
CA ARG A 257 11.58 10.97 -8.73
C ARG A 257 10.75 11.69 -7.67
N THR A 258 10.39 12.93 -8.00
CA THR A 258 9.51 13.75 -7.13
C THR A 258 8.14 13.13 -6.88
N ASP A 259 7.59 12.41 -7.84
CA ASP A 259 6.32 11.71 -7.72
C ASP A 259 6.38 10.52 -6.75
N ILE A 260 7.48 9.75 -6.73
CA ILE A 260 7.65 8.64 -5.78
C ILE A 260 7.97 9.20 -4.38
N ALA A 261 8.76 10.28 -4.28
CA ALA A 261 9.00 10.98 -3.03
C ALA A 261 7.68 11.51 -2.43
N ALA A 262 6.84 12.16 -3.25
CA ALA A 262 5.51 12.59 -2.83
C ALA A 262 4.63 11.41 -2.41
N LEU A 263 4.71 10.27 -3.10
CA LEU A 263 4.00 9.05 -2.69
C LEU A 263 4.46 8.55 -1.31
N ALA A 264 5.76 8.56 -1.02
CA ALA A 264 6.30 8.19 0.30
C ALA A 264 5.85 9.16 1.40
N MET A 265 5.80 10.48 1.09
CA MET A 265 5.26 11.49 1.99
C MET A 265 3.78 11.25 2.29
N VAL A 266 2.95 11.11 1.24
CA VAL A 266 1.51 10.84 1.40
C VAL A 266 1.26 9.49 2.08
N PHE A 267 2.10 8.49 1.87
CA PHE A 267 2.02 7.21 2.58
C PHE A 267 2.23 7.39 4.09
N CYS A 268 3.21 8.20 4.51
CA CYS A 268 3.50 8.44 5.92
C CYS A 268 2.45 9.37 6.57
N PHE A 269 2.23 10.56 6.02
CA PHE A 269 1.29 11.52 6.58
C PHE A 269 -0.16 11.11 6.40
N GLY A 270 -0.48 10.33 5.37
CA GLY A 270 -1.78 9.71 5.17
C GLY A 270 -2.14 8.70 6.26
N ALA A 271 -1.14 8.01 6.84
CA ALA A 271 -1.37 7.15 8.01
C ALA A 271 -1.82 7.96 9.23
N LEU A 272 -1.17 9.11 9.46
CA LEU A 272 -1.53 10.02 10.55
C LEU A 272 -2.95 10.60 10.35
N VAL A 273 -3.24 11.10 9.15
CA VAL A 273 -4.58 11.67 8.84
C VAL A 273 -5.67 10.63 8.98
N ASN A 274 -5.46 9.40 8.49
CA ASN A 274 -6.45 8.33 8.60
C ASN A 274 -6.70 7.91 10.06
N ALA A 275 -5.66 7.88 10.90
CA ALA A 275 -5.83 7.63 12.32
C ALA A 275 -6.45 8.84 13.05
N PHE A 276 -6.04 10.07 12.68
CA PHE A 276 -6.58 11.28 13.26
C PHE A 276 -8.09 11.40 13.06
N GLY A 277 -8.62 11.06 11.89
CA GLY A 277 -10.07 11.08 11.62
C GLY A 277 -10.92 10.20 12.54
N MET A 278 -10.31 9.30 13.30
CA MET A 278 -11.01 8.36 14.20
C MET A 278 -10.89 8.69 15.69
N VAL A 279 -10.25 9.79 16.07
CA VAL A 279 -10.04 10.17 17.47
C VAL A 279 -10.81 11.44 17.84
N SER A 280 -11.21 11.54 19.12
CA SER A 280 -12.00 12.69 19.64
C SER A 280 -11.42 14.05 19.30
N PRO A 281 -10.08 14.30 19.34
CA PRO A 281 -9.52 15.58 18.96
C PRO A 281 -9.83 16.03 17.53
N ALA A 282 -10.01 15.10 16.58
CA ALA A 282 -10.35 15.44 15.20
C ALA A 282 -11.68 16.19 15.10
N TYR A 283 -12.70 15.72 15.83
CA TYR A 283 -14.02 16.37 15.85
C TYR A 283 -13.98 17.76 16.48
N ALA A 284 -13.13 17.95 17.51
CA ALA A 284 -12.91 19.27 18.09
C ALA A 284 -12.26 20.24 17.09
N VAL A 285 -11.27 19.78 16.32
CA VAL A 285 -10.61 20.54 15.25
C VAL A 285 -11.60 20.85 14.12
N GLU A 286 -12.39 19.86 13.67
CA GLU A 286 -13.42 20.07 12.65
C GLU A 286 -14.42 21.14 13.07
N LYS A 287 -14.92 21.07 14.32
CA LYS A 287 -15.86 22.06 14.87
C LYS A 287 -15.24 23.45 14.97
N TRP A 288 -14.01 23.54 15.45
CA TRP A 288 -13.27 24.80 15.56
C TRP A 288 -13.02 25.44 14.19
N LEU A 289 -12.54 24.66 13.21
CA LEU A 289 -12.34 25.13 11.84
C LEU A 289 -13.64 25.54 11.17
N GLY A 290 -14.72 24.78 11.35
CA GLY A 290 -16.04 25.13 10.83
C GLY A 290 -16.53 26.47 11.37
N GLY A 291 -16.32 26.73 12.66
CA GLY A 291 -16.61 28.03 13.28
C GLY A 291 -15.74 29.14 12.73
N LEU A 292 -14.44 28.92 12.58
CA LEU A 292 -13.49 29.90 12.05
C LEU A 292 -13.78 30.28 10.58
N LEU A 293 -14.13 29.29 9.78
CA LEU A 293 -14.44 29.47 8.34
C LEU A 293 -15.89 29.90 8.09
N HIS A 294 -16.73 29.96 9.13
CA HIS A 294 -18.18 30.18 9.03
C HIS A 294 -18.89 29.21 8.08
N VAL A 295 -18.40 27.95 8.00
CA VAL A 295 -18.90 26.89 7.13
C VAL A 295 -19.44 25.73 7.96
N GLN A 296 -20.70 25.34 7.70
CA GLN A 296 -21.31 24.18 8.36
C GLN A 296 -21.14 22.88 7.59
N ALA A 297 -20.83 22.97 6.29
CA ALA A 297 -20.59 21.77 5.47
C ALA A 297 -19.26 21.10 5.83
N GLN A 298 -19.28 19.78 6.05
CA GLN A 298 -18.11 19.01 6.44
C GLN A 298 -17.03 18.96 5.35
N ALA A 299 -17.41 18.86 4.07
CA ALA A 299 -16.46 18.69 2.98
C ALA A 299 -15.38 19.78 2.86
N PRO A 300 -15.69 21.09 2.95
CA PRO A 300 -14.66 22.14 2.93
C PRO A 300 -13.73 22.09 4.14
N VAL A 301 -14.29 21.82 5.34
CA VAL A 301 -13.51 21.73 6.58
C VAL A 301 -12.53 20.58 6.51
N LEU A 302 -13.00 19.40 6.10
CA LEU A 302 -12.17 18.23 5.87
C LEU A 302 -11.12 18.49 4.78
N GLY A 303 -11.50 19.20 3.70
CA GLY A 303 -10.57 19.62 2.64
C GLY A 303 -9.40 20.44 3.18
N VAL A 304 -9.67 21.41 4.06
CA VAL A 304 -8.62 22.20 4.73
C VAL A 304 -7.72 21.32 5.59
N ILE A 305 -8.27 20.38 6.36
CA ILE A 305 -7.50 19.43 7.16
C ILE A 305 -6.58 18.60 6.27
N PHE A 306 -7.09 18.04 5.17
CA PHE A 306 -6.29 17.25 4.24
C PHE A 306 -5.16 18.06 3.58
N VAL A 307 -5.41 19.31 3.20
CA VAL A 307 -4.38 20.19 2.64
C VAL A 307 -3.32 20.51 3.70
N LEU A 308 -3.73 20.83 4.92
CA LEU A 308 -2.79 21.14 6.01
C LEU A 308 -1.89 19.93 6.32
N PHE A 309 -2.46 18.75 6.56
CA PHE A 309 -1.72 17.58 7.00
C PHE A 309 -1.00 16.81 5.87
N LEU A 310 -1.49 16.83 4.62
CA LEU A 310 -0.87 16.10 3.52
C LEU A 310 0.02 16.95 2.61
N ILE A 311 -0.10 18.28 2.67
CA ILE A 311 0.68 19.18 1.81
C ILE A 311 1.50 20.15 2.65
N VAL A 312 0.84 20.99 3.49
CA VAL A 312 1.53 22.07 4.19
C VAL A 312 2.49 21.53 5.22
N GLU A 313 2.04 20.69 6.13
CA GLU A 313 2.86 20.11 7.20
C GLU A 313 4.08 19.34 6.66
N PRO A 314 3.94 18.39 5.70
CA PRO A 314 5.08 17.71 5.13
C PRO A 314 6.09 18.65 4.48
N LEU A 315 5.62 19.63 3.70
CA LEU A 315 6.50 20.59 3.03
C LEU A 315 7.25 21.47 4.02
N VAL A 316 6.59 21.91 5.10
CA VAL A 316 7.23 22.71 6.15
C VAL A 316 8.25 21.88 6.91
N LEU A 317 7.88 20.69 7.41
CA LEU A 317 8.78 19.84 8.21
C LEU A 317 10.00 19.38 7.40
N LEU A 318 9.79 18.86 6.20
CA LEU A 318 10.88 18.36 5.37
C LEU A 318 11.69 19.49 4.73
N GLY A 319 11.04 20.60 4.39
CA GLY A 319 11.72 21.80 3.92
C GLY A 319 12.64 22.41 4.97
N LEU A 320 12.16 22.49 6.23
CA LEU A 320 12.95 22.94 7.37
C LEU A 320 14.11 21.98 7.65
N ALA A 321 13.88 20.68 7.63
CA ALA A 321 14.95 19.68 7.79
C ALA A 321 16.03 19.81 6.71
N ALA A 322 15.62 19.96 5.44
CA ALA A 322 16.54 20.17 4.33
C ALA A 322 17.33 21.49 4.47
N TRP A 323 16.69 22.57 4.91
CA TRP A 323 17.33 23.83 5.16
C TRP A 323 18.33 23.76 6.31
N LEU A 324 17.97 23.11 7.43
CA LEU A 324 18.88 22.86 8.56
C LEU A 324 20.06 21.97 8.14
N THR A 325 19.82 20.92 7.37
CA THR A 325 20.88 20.06 6.83
C THR A 325 21.88 20.90 6.05
N LYS A 326 21.39 21.78 5.15
CA LYS A 326 22.25 22.68 4.37
C LYS A 326 23.12 23.59 5.22
N ILE A 327 22.58 24.12 6.31
CA ILE A 327 23.33 24.99 7.25
C ILE A 327 24.37 24.20 8.03
N LEU A 328 23.98 23.05 8.59
CA LEU A 328 24.81 22.29 9.51
C LEU A 328 25.94 21.52 8.81
N ASP A 329 25.70 21.04 7.63
CA ASP A 329 26.66 20.29 6.82
C ASP A 329 27.46 21.20 5.88
N GLY A 330 26.96 22.42 5.59
CA GLY A 330 27.58 23.35 4.64
C GLY A 330 27.37 22.94 3.18
N SER A 331 26.37 22.15 2.88
CA SER A 331 26.08 21.64 1.54
C SER A 331 25.62 22.76 0.59
N SER A 332 26.12 22.73 -0.65
CA SER A 332 25.65 23.59 -1.74
C SER A 332 24.37 23.07 -2.42
N ARG A 333 23.87 21.89 -2.02
CA ARG A 333 22.68 21.26 -2.63
C ARG A 333 21.44 22.14 -2.45
N ALA A 334 20.56 22.15 -3.43
CA ALA A 334 19.27 22.83 -3.31
C ALA A 334 18.33 22.07 -2.36
N ILE A 335 17.35 22.78 -1.78
CA ILE A 335 16.41 22.22 -0.78
C ILE A 335 15.58 21.07 -1.38
N LEU A 336 15.00 21.25 -2.57
CA LEU A 336 14.11 20.25 -3.18
C LEU A 336 14.78 18.89 -3.40
N PRO A 337 16.00 18.79 -3.97
CA PRO A 337 16.73 17.53 -4.06
C PRO A 337 16.96 16.84 -2.71
N LEU A 338 17.23 17.59 -1.63
CA LEU A 338 17.36 17.03 -0.28
C LEU A 338 16.02 16.50 0.21
N VAL A 339 14.93 17.24 0.06
CA VAL A 339 13.58 16.77 0.41
C VAL A 339 13.24 15.49 -0.35
N VAL A 340 13.45 15.45 -1.66
CA VAL A 340 13.19 14.25 -2.47
C VAL A 340 14.02 13.08 -1.99
N ARG A 341 15.31 13.29 -1.73
CA ARG A 341 16.25 12.24 -1.32
C ARG A 341 15.87 11.62 0.03
N TYR A 342 15.53 12.44 1.03
CA TYR A 342 15.24 11.96 2.38
C TYR A 342 13.78 11.60 2.63
N SER A 343 12.84 11.94 1.72
CA SER A 343 11.42 11.55 1.87
C SER A 343 11.25 10.03 1.98
N TYR A 344 12.13 9.26 1.36
CA TYR A 344 12.09 7.79 1.42
C TYR A 344 12.38 7.24 2.82
N ALA A 345 13.10 7.98 3.66
CA ALA A 345 13.33 7.60 5.06
C ALA A 345 12.03 7.59 5.90
N LEU A 346 10.95 8.22 5.42
CA LEU A 346 9.66 8.21 6.11
C LEU A 346 8.89 6.90 5.90
N ALA A 347 9.22 6.10 4.88
CA ALA A 347 8.45 4.90 4.54
C ALA A 347 8.36 3.87 5.68
N PRO A 348 9.45 3.52 6.41
CA PRO A 348 9.37 2.60 7.54
C PRO A 348 8.47 3.10 8.68
N LEU A 349 8.56 4.39 9.03
CA LEU A 349 7.74 4.98 10.08
C LEU A 349 6.27 5.06 9.67
N GLY A 350 6.00 5.51 8.45
CA GLY A 350 4.64 5.49 7.89
C GLY A 350 4.05 4.08 7.89
N PHE A 351 4.85 3.06 7.54
CA PHE A 351 4.40 1.67 7.59
C PHE A 351 4.15 1.20 9.02
N GLY A 352 4.99 1.58 9.98
CA GLY A 352 4.78 1.33 11.42
C GLY A 352 3.44 1.90 11.90
N MET A 353 3.08 3.10 11.44
CA MET A 353 1.80 3.73 11.77
C MET A 353 0.60 3.02 11.12
N TRP A 354 0.70 2.57 9.85
CA TRP A 354 -0.32 1.73 9.22
C TRP A 354 -0.50 0.39 9.93
N LEU A 355 0.62 -0.23 10.36
CA LEU A 355 0.59 -1.47 11.16
C LEU A 355 -0.09 -1.28 12.50
N ALA A 356 0.22 -0.21 13.23
CA ALA A 356 -0.40 0.11 14.50
C ALA A 356 -1.91 0.34 14.32
N HIS A 357 -2.28 1.27 13.44
CA HIS A 357 -3.68 1.64 13.24
C HIS A 357 -4.55 0.51 12.67
N TYR A 358 -4.11 -0.14 11.57
CA TYR A 358 -4.89 -1.26 10.99
C TYR A 358 -4.79 -2.53 11.81
N GLY A 359 -3.68 -2.72 12.52
CA GLY A 359 -3.50 -3.79 13.51
C GLY A 359 -4.48 -3.67 14.65
N PHE A 360 -4.72 -2.46 15.18
CA PHE A 360 -5.74 -2.21 16.19
C PHE A 360 -7.10 -2.77 15.78
N HIS A 361 -7.62 -2.35 14.63
CA HIS A 361 -8.91 -2.81 14.13
C HIS A 361 -8.93 -4.31 13.87
N PHE A 362 -7.87 -4.86 13.29
CA PHE A 362 -7.75 -6.28 12.99
C PHE A 362 -7.77 -7.15 14.24
N PHE A 363 -6.92 -6.82 15.22
CA PHE A 363 -6.79 -7.64 16.42
C PHE A 363 -7.96 -7.47 17.38
N SER A 364 -8.52 -6.26 17.52
CA SER A 364 -9.73 -6.03 18.32
C SER A 364 -10.96 -6.67 17.70
N GLY A 365 -11.01 -6.81 16.37
CA GLY A 365 -12.09 -7.43 15.62
C GLY A 365 -11.79 -8.84 15.09
N LEU A 366 -10.73 -9.52 15.54
CA LEU A 366 -10.16 -10.72 14.90
C LEU A 366 -11.18 -11.83 14.64
N TYR A 367 -12.12 -12.05 15.53
CA TYR A 367 -13.13 -13.11 15.42
C TYR A 367 -14.49 -12.61 14.92
N THR A 368 -14.67 -11.31 14.68
CA THR A 368 -15.97 -10.73 14.31
C THR A 368 -16.52 -11.23 12.98
N PHE A 369 -15.65 -11.74 12.09
CA PHE A 369 -16.09 -12.34 10.83
C PHE A 369 -16.97 -13.58 11.06
N ILE A 370 -16.80 -14.33 12.17
CA ILE A 370 -17.56 -15.54 12.49
C ILE A 370 -19.05 -15.22 12.70
N PRO A 371 -19.44 -14.39 13.70
CA PRO A 371 -20.85 -14.06 13.91
C PRO A 371 -21.46 -13.33 12.71
N VAL A 372 -20.68 -12.52 11.97
CA VAL A 372 -21.18 -11.83 10.78
C VAL A 372 -21.45 -12.82 9.65
N ALA A 373 -20.59 -13.83 9.44
CA ALA A 373 -20.84 -14.90 8.47
C ALA A 373 -22.05 -15.77 8.87
N GLN A 374 -22.17 -16.11 10.15
CA GLN A 374 -23.36 -16.82 10.68
C GLN A 374 -24.64 -16.02 10.40
N ASN A 375 -24.64 -14.72 10.67
CA ASN A 375 -25.75 -13.83 10.40
C ASN A 375 -26.09 -13.73 8.91
N ALA A 376 -25.07 -13.64 8.06
CA ALA A 376 -25.25 -13.58 6.61
C ALA A 376 -25.93 -14.84 6.05
N VAL A 377 -25.52 -16.02 6.50
CA VAL A 377 -26.11 -17.30 6.08
C VAL A 377 -27.51 -17.50 6.67
N ALA A 378 -27.71 -17.13 7.93
CA ALA A 378 -29.03 -17.18 8.57
C ALA A 378 -30.06 -16.26 7.88
N SER A 379 -29.64 -15.08 7.40
CA SER A 379 -30.51 -14.15 6.65
C SER A 379 -30.99 -14.70 5.31
N LEU A 380 -30.30 -15.72 4.77
CA LEU A 380 -30.72 -16.45 3.56
C LEU A 380 -31.72 -17.60 3.86
N GLY A 381 -32.15 -17.75 5.12
CA GLY A 381 -33.02 -18.84 5.56
C GLY A 381 -32.28 -20.15 5.84
N TRP A 382 -30.94 -20.14 5.90
CA TRP A 382 -30.11 -21.34 6.12
C TRP A 382 -29.28 -21.25 7.40
N PRO A 383 -29.84 -21.51 8.59
CA PRO A 383 -29.13 -21.38 9.86
C PRO A 383 -28.15 -22.56 10.12
N ILE A 384 -27.44 -23.03 9.07
CA ILE A 384 -26.54 -24.19 9.14
C ILE A 384 -25.31 -23.96 10.05
N PHE A 385 -24.93 -22.69 10.32
CA PHE A 385 -23.81 -22.35 11.20
C PHE A 385 -24.28 -21.95 12.62
N GLY A 386 -25.55 -22.23 12.99
CA GLY A 386 -26.11 -21.88 14.28
C GLY A 386 -26.45 -20.40 14.45
N THR A 387 -26.76 -20.01 15.68
CA THR A 387 -27.04 -18.60 16.01
C THR A 387 -25.80 -17.75 16.07
N PRO A 388 -25.83 -16.48 15.59
CA PRO A 388 -24.67 -15.61 15.58
C PRO A 388 -24.06 -15.38 16.97
N ALA A 389 -22.78 -15.71 17.11
CA ALA A 389 -22.04 -15.63 18.37
C ALA A 389 -21.46 -14.23 18.58
N TRP A 390 -22.29 -13.20 18.78
CA TRP A 390 -21.89 -11.79 18.87
C TRP A 390 -20.89 -11.44 19.98
N ARG A 391 -20.65 -12.34 20.93
CA ARG A 391 -19.62 -12.17 21.98
C ARG A 391 -18.21 -12.40 21.48
N LEU A 392 -18.05 -12.97 20.28
CA LEU A 392 -16.74 -13.17 19.66
C LEU A 392 -16.27 -11.85 19.05
N THR A 393 -15.35 -11.19 19.73
CA THR A 393 -14.73 -9.94 19.24
C THR A 393 -13.29 -10.19 18.79
N GLY A 394 -12.30 -9.98 19.62
CA GLY A 394 -10.89 -10.15 19.28
C GLY A 394 -10.00 -10.25 20.50
N ILE A 395 -8.77 -9.80 20.36
CA ILE A 395 -7.77 -9.79 21.41
C ILE A 395 -8.05 -8.64 22.38
N PRO A 396 -7.93 -8.85 23.71
CA PRO A 396 -8.12 -7.79 24.69
C PRO A 396 -7.17 -6.59 24.46
N ALA A 397 -7.65 -5.36 24.63
CA ALA A 397 -6.94 -4.11 24.38
C ALA A 397 -5.57 -4.01 25.09
N ARG A 398 -5.44 -4.61 26.29
CA ARG A 398 -4.19 -4.66 27.07
C ARG A 398 -3.01 -5.30 26.33
N PHE A 399 -3.27 -6.16 25.32
CA PHE A 399 -2.23 -6.77 24.48
C PHE A 399 -2.01 -6.02 23.17
N ILE A 400 -3.03 -5.29 22.70
CA ILE A 400 -2.96 -4.56 21.43
C ILE A 400 -2.06 -3.34 21.57
N GLN A 401 -2.25 -2.55 22.63
CA GLN A 401 -1.51 -1.29 22.84
C GLN A 401 0.03 -1.47 22.89
N PRO A 402 0.60 -2.45 23.62
CA PRO A 402 2.04 -2.71 23.56
C PRO A 402 2.53 -3.11 22.17
N MET A 403 1.69 -3.84 21.41
CA MET A 403 2.02 -4.25 20.04
C MET A 403 2.04 -3.05 19.08
N GLU A 404 1.09 -2.13 19.18
CA GLU A 404 1.07 -0.86 18.42
C GLU A 404 2.34 -0.06 18.65
N LEU A 405 2.72 0.12 19.94
CA LEU A 405 3.98 0.78 20.29
C LEU A 405 5.19 0.06 19.72
N GLY A 406 5.19 -1.28 19.73
CA GLY A 406 6.24 -2.08 19.10
C GLY A 406 6.37 -1.78 17.59
N PHE A 407 5.25 -1.73 16.86
CA PHE A 407 5.25 -1.37 15.43
C PHE A 407 5.77 0.05 15.18
N LEU A 408 5.36 1.02 16.01
CA LEU A 408 5.83 2.39 15.91
C LEU A 408 7.33 2.52 16.20
N LEU A 409 7.86 1.80 17.20
CA LEU A 409 9.28 1.78 17.52
C LEU A 409 10.11 1.15 16.40
N LEU A 410 9.64 0.04 15.82
CA LEU A 410 10.28 -0.59 14.66
C LEU A 410 10.28 0.34 13.44
N GLY A 411 9.18 1.04 13.22
CA GLY A 411 9.05 2.05 12.17
C GLY A 411 10.04 3.20 12.36
N LEU A 412 10.16 3.73 13.58
CA LEU A 412 11.13 4.78 13.92
C LEU A 412 12.58 4.30 13.70
N ALA A 413 12.92 3.12 14.23
CA ALA A 413 14.25 2.55 14.07
C ALA A 413 14.62 2.37 12.59
N GLY A 414 13.69 1.86 11.78
CA GLY A 414 13.88 1.74 10.33
C GLY A 414 14.08 3.09 9.65
N SER A 415 13.29 4.11 10.00
CA SER A 415 13.41 5.46 9.44
C SER A 415 14.72 6.14 9.82
N LEU A 416 15.14 6.00 11.07
CA LEU A 416 16.44 6.51 11.55
C LEU A 416 17.60 5.81 10.82
N LEU A 417 17.52 4.49 10.63
CA LEU A 417 18.55 3.74 9.91
C LEU A 417 18.65 4.20 8.44
N VAL A 418 17.53 4.34 7.74
CA VAL A 418 17.52 4.83 6.35
C VAL A 418 18.08 6.25 6.27
N ALA A 419 17.62 7.17 7.14
CA ALA A 419 18.12 8.55 7.16
C ALA A 419 19.61 8.63 7.46
N PHE A 420 20.12 7.77 8.40
CA PHE A 420 21.54 7.70 8.70
C PHE A 420 22.36 7.22 7.51
N ARG A 421 21.93 6.14 6.83
CA ARG A 421 22.60 5.63 5.63
C ARG A 421 22.64 6.63 4.48
N LEU A 422 21.53 7.36 4.28
CA LEU A 422 21.50 8.44 3.30
C LEU A 422 22.47 9.57 3.66
N ALA A 423 22.57 9.94 4.93
CA ALA A 423 23.51 10.94 5.39
C ALA A 423 24.96 10.48 5.27
N GLU A 424 25.26 9.19 5.50
CA GLU A 424 26.56 8.58 5.32
C GLU A 424 27.02 8.63 3.84
N GLU A 425 26.09 8.32 2.90
CA GLU A 425 26.36 8.40 1.45
C GLU A 425 26.50 9.85 0.97
N ASP A 426 25.67 10.75 1.47
CA ASP A 426 25.53 12.12 0.95
C ASP A 426 26.56 13.10 1.55
N SER A 427 27.00 12.90 2.79
CA SER A 427 27.85 13.84 3.54
C SER A 427 28.94 13.11 4.34
N PRO A 428 29.86 12.38 3.68
CA PRO A 428 30.94 11.69 4.34
C PRO A 428 31.80 12.70 5.15
N GLY A 429 32.07 12.38 6.44
CA GLY A 429 32.77 13.25 7.38
C GLY A 429 31.90 14.26 8.14
N LYS A 430 30.64 14.46 7.77
CA LYS A 430 29.65 15.30 8.45
C LYS A 430 28.32 14.58 8.71
N VAL A 431 28.36 13.26 8.77
CA VAL A 431 27.18 12.37 8.83
C VAL A 431 26.17 12.81 9.89
N MET A 432 26.60 13.04 11.12
CA MET A 432 25.70 13.43 12.21
C MET A 432 25.05 14.79 11.99
N ARG A 433 25.72 15.74 11.33
CA ARG A 433 25.16 17.06 11.02
C ARG A 433 24.09 16.97 9.91
N ALA A 434 24.30 16.12 8.93
CA ALA A 434 23.33 15.86 7.88
C ALA A 434 22.14 15.02 8.39
N PHE A 435 22.37 14.06 9.26
CA PHE A 435 21.39 13.14 9.84
C PHE A 435 20.44 13.81 10.84
N ALA A 436 20.97 14.65 11.76
CA ALA A 436 20.22 15.16 12.91
C ALA A 436 18.88 15.84 12.55
N PRO A 437 18.75 16.68 11.53
CA PRO A 437 17.47 17.30 11.17
C PRO A 437 16.40 16.24 10.78
N TRP A 438 16.78 15.21 10.03
CA TRP A 438 15.89 14.15 9.58
C TRP A 438 15.51 13.19 10.70
N ALA A 439 16.45 12.93 11.63
CA ALA A 439 16.16 12.21 12.85
C ALA A 439 15.14 12.96 13.71
N SER A 440 15.28 14.27 13.84
CA SER A 440 14.33 15.12 14.58
C SER A 440 12.93 15.06 13.97
N VAL A 441 12.79 15.14 12.64
CA VAL A 441 11.50 14.98 11.94
C VAL A 441 10.92 13.58 12.21
N SER A 442 11.72 12.52 12.11
CA SER A 442 11.26 11.16 12.37
C SER A 442 10.75 10.99 13.81
N VAL A 443 11.44 11.59 14.80
CA VAL A 443 11.02 11.57 16.20
C VAL A 443 9.73 12.39 16.42
N ILE A 444 9.59 13.56 15.80
CA ILE A 444 8.36 14.37 15.87
C ILE A 444 7.16 13.59 15.33
N ILE A 445 7.30 12.97 14.14
CA ILE A 445 6.23 12.16 13.54
C ILE A 445 5.93 10.95 14.43
N TRP A 446 6.93 10.30 14.99
CA TRP A 446 6.74 9.18 15.91
C TRP A 446 5.99 9.58 17.17
N LEU A 447 6.35 10.72 17.79
CA LEU A 447 5.66 11.26 18.97
C LEU A 447 4.19 11.58 18.64
N ALA A 448 3.92 12.20 17.48
CA ALA A 448 2.56 12.42 16.99
C ALA A 448 1.79 11.10 16.80
N SER A 449 2.44 10.08 16.25
CA SER A 449 1.85 8.75 16.07
C SER A 449 1.51 8.09 17.40
N VAL A 450 2.44 8.14 18.37
CA VAL A 450 2.20 7.61 19.72
C VAL A 450 1.05 8.37 20.40
N TRP A 451 1.06 9.72 20.31
CA TRP A 451 -0.01 10.53 20.86
C TRP A 451 -1.38 10.15 20.28
N LEU A 452 -1.48 9.95 18.96
CA LEU A 452 -2.71 9.53 18.30
C LEU A 452 -3.21 8.19 18.81
N MET A 453 -2.32 7.19 18.99
CA MET A 453 -2.72 5.86 19.46
C MET A 453 -3.21 5.86 20.93
N TYR A 454 -2.84 6.86 21.72
CA TYR A 454 -3.33 7.03 23.08
C TYR A 454 -4.63 7.83 23.19
N GLN A 455 -5.14 8.42 22.10
CA GLN A 455 -6.41 9.13 22.13
C GLN A 455 -7.59 8.15 22.17
N PRO A 456 -8.71 8.52 22.82
CA PRO A 456 -9.94 7.75 22.76
C PRO A 456 -10.40 7.61 21.30
N MET A 457 -10.52 6.38 20.81
CA MET A 457 -11.09 6.12 19.49
C MET A 457 -12.61 6.18 19.56
N GLU A 458 -13.18 7.19 18.95
CA GLU A 458 -14.61 7.31 18.73
C GLU A 458 -14.98 6.71 17.37
N MET A 459 -15.13 5.39 17.33
CA MET A 459 -15.74 4.76 16.17
C MET A 459 -17.22 5.11 16.16
N ARG A 460 -17.64 6.03 15.30
CA ARG A 460 -19.02 6.53 15.13
C ARG A 460 -20.11 5.44 15.06
N ALA A 461 -19.76 4.17 14.95
CA ALA A 461 -20.69 3.04 14.85
C ALA A 461 -20.65 2.06 16.03
N MET A 462 -19.67 2.11 16.94
CA MET A 462 -19.63 1.19 18.09
C MET A 462 -20.48 1.69 19.28
N LEU A 463 -20.92 2.93 19.27
CA LEU A 463 -21.76 3.51 20.33
C LEU A 463 -23.23 3.08 20.28
N MET A 464 -23.63 2.26 19.32
CA MET A 464 -25.02 1.78 19.17
C MET A 464 -25.19 0.30 19.54
N GLY A 465 -24.29 -0.28 20.28
CA GLY A 465 -24.30 -1.70 20.65
C GLY A 465 -24.16 -1.95 22.16
N GLY A 466 -24.51 -0.97 23.01
CA GLY A 466 -24.64 -1.13 24.46
C GLY A 466 -26.05 -1.59 24.85
#